data_e5597a507090600335f365224d0ec2d4
#
_entry.id   e5597a507090600335f365224d0ec2d4
#
_cell.length_a   1.000
_cell.length_b   1.000
_cell.length_c   1.000
_cell.angle_alpha   90.00
_cell.angle_beta   90.00
_cell.angle_gamma   90.00
#
_symmetry.space_group_name_H-M   'P 1'
#
loop_
_entity.id
_entity.type
_entity.pdbx_description
1 polymer ?
#
loop_
_entity_poly.entity_id
_entity_poly.type
_entity_poly.pdbx_seq_one_letter_code
_entity_poly.pdbx_strand_id
1 'polypeptide(L)'
;MHLILIFLALGLATSLRCLDFFISTIWLVRWQHSLLLFISSPLVLIATAIAVICMGPQGEMLGLSTEWVSYILAWSFCGWAAILFLFLAYQGWQSVQKINDYPQINIKDKSVFLLDNPILFSAQIGFWHSKLVVSKGLVEKLNPEQLDAVLNHEQAHYYYRDTFWFFWLGWLGKIVPFLPNTKILWDELLTLREIRADQWAKKQVDGLLLAETLLLMVSDRFTQQTNCYAAFSCTTPPNHLRERIDALLAEPDFSMQRNNFCFWIWILLNFCPLITILFHQ
;
A
#
# COMPACT_ATOMS: atom_id res chain seq x y z
N MET A 1 -31.54 -4.18 -15.45
CA MET A 1 -30.88 -2.88 -15.14
C MET A 1 -29.56 -3.02 -14.34
N HIS A 2 -29.56 -3.71 -13.22
CA HIS A 2 -28.36 -3.87 -12.35
C HIS A 2 -27.14 -4.45 -13.08
N LEU A 3 -27.32 -5.39 -14.01
CA LEU A 3 -26.23 -5.93 -14.83
C LEU A 3 -25.56 -4.84 -15.67
N ILE A 4 -26.33 -3.90 -16.21
CA ILE A 4 -25.76 -2.77 -16.98
C ILE A 4 -24.90 -1.90 -16.07
N LEU A 5 -25.35 -1.61 -14.83
CA LEU A 5 -24.55 -0.85 -13.86
C LEU A 5 -23.24 -1.58 -13.51
N ILE A 6 -23.30 -2.89 -13.32
CA ILE A 6 -22.11 -3.71 -13.03
C ILE A 6 -21.13 -3.66 -14.23
N PHE A 7 -21.61 -3.82 -15.46
CA PHE A 7 -20.76 -3.74 -16.66
C PHE A 7 -20.18 -2.34 -16.89
N LEU A 8 -20.96 -1.29 -16.65
CA LEU A 8 -20.47 0.09 -16.73
C LEU A 8 -19.38 0.35 -15.67
N ALA A 9 -19.60 -0.11 -14.43
CA ALA A 9 -18.61 0.02 -13.36
C ALA A 9 -17.33 -0.77 -13.68
N LEU A 10 -17.45 -1.99 -14.23
CA LEU A 10 -16.32 -2.80 -14.65
C LEU A 10 -15.57 -2.16 -15.82
N GLY A 11 -16.28 -1.63 -16.81
CA GLY A 11 -15.72 -0.89 -17.94
C GLY A 11 -14.98 0.37 -17.47
N LEU A 12 -15.57 1.14 -16.54
CA LEU A 12 -14.93 2.31 -15.94
C LEU A 12 -13.69 1.91 -15.13
N ALA A 13 -13.78 0.88 -14.29
CA ALA A 13 -12.66 0.40 -13.47
C ALA A 13 -11.49 -0.08 -14.34
N THR A 14 -11.77 -0.79 -15.45
CA THR A 14 -10.73 -1.22 -16.41
C THR A 14 -10.15 -0.04 -17.18
N SER A 15 -10.96 0.90 -17.63
CA SER A 15 -10.49 2.10 -18.33
C SER A 15 -9.57 2.95 -17.45
N LEU A 16 -9.92 3.17 -16.17
CA LEU A 16 -9.07 3.85 -15.20
C LEU A 16 -7.72 3.16 -15.04
N ARG A 17 -7.67 1.83 -15.10
CA ARG A 17 -6.42 1.05 -15.00
C ARG A 17 -5.59 1.06 -16.27
N CYS A 18 -6.17 1.41 -17.41
CA CYS A 18 -5.48 1.53 -18.69
C CYS A 18 -4.96 2.95 -18.99
N LEU A 19 -5.27 3.93 -18.11
CA LEU A 19 -4.70 5.28 -18.25
C LEU A 19 -3.19 5.23 -18.06
N ASP A 20 -2.46 5.97 -18.90
CA ASP A 20 -1.00 5.99 -18.87
C ASP A 20 -0.46 6.55 -17.56
N PHE A 21 0.48 5.81 -16.94
CA PHE A 21 0.99 6.07 -15.60
C PHE A 21 2.14 7.08 -15.55
N PHE A 22 2.82 7.32 -16.67
CA PHE A 22 4.12 7.99 -16.69
C PHE A 22 4.04 9.43 -17.18
N ILE A 23 3.28 10.28 -16.48
CA ILE A 23 3.14 11.69 -16.89
C ILE A 23 4.18 12.60 -16.21
N SER A 24 4.85 12.16 -15.14
CA SER A 24 5.75 13.01 -14.38
C SER A 24 6.98 12.30 -13.83
N THR A 25 8.12 12.96 -13.85
CA THR A 25 9.35 12.55 -13.16
C THR A 25 9.31 12.85 -11.65
N ILE A 26 8.43 13.75 -11.22
CA ILE A 26 8.31 14.20 -9.83
C ILE A 26 7.60 13.11 -9.01
N TRP A 27 8.30 12.55 -8.04
CA TRP A 27 7.79 11.44 -7.22
C TRP A 27 6.48 11.74 -6.48
N LEU A 28 6.26 13.00 -6.06
CA LEU A 28 5.05 13.40 -5.34
C LEU A 28 3.80 13.37 -6.24
N VAL A 29 3.93 13.78 -7.51
CA VAL A 29 2.86 13.72 -8.51
C VAL A 29 2.55 12.26 -8.85
N ARG A 30 3.60 11.45 -9.06
CA ARG A 30 3.47 10.00 -9.29
C ARG A 30 2.76 9.33 -8.11
N TRP A 31 3.10 9.67 -6.87
CA TRP A 31 2.43 9.15 -5.67
C TRP A 31 0.92 9.39 -5.71
N GLN A 32 0.48 10.64 -5.93
CA GLN A 32 -0.94 10.98 -5.96
C GLN A 32 -1.67 10.27 -7.11
N HIS A 33 -1.08 10.27 -8.28
CA HIS A 33 -1.65 9.66 -9.48
C HIS A 33 -1.78 8.13 -9.34
N SER A 34 -0.72 7.45 -8.94
CA SER A 34 -0.72 6.00 -8.72
C SER A 34 -1.71 5.60 -7.63
N LEU A 35 -1.79 6.40 -6.56
CA LEU A 35 -2.72 6.16 -5.47
C LEU A 35 -4.18 6.32 -5.93
N LEU A 36 -4.51 7.37 -6.69
CA LEU A 36 -5.85 7.58 -7.24
C LEU A 36 -6.27 6.42 -8.16
N LEU A 37 -5.42 6.06 -9.11
CA LEU A 37 -5.70 4.97 -10.05
C LEU A 37 -5.84 3.63 -9.32
N PHE A 38 -5.02 3.38 -8.31
CA PHE A 38 -5.07 2.14 -7.55
C PHE A 38 -6.35 2.02 -6.72
N ILE A 39 -6.77 3.10 -6.05
CA ILE A 39 -7.94 3.12 -5.15
C ILE A 39 -9.24 3.23 -5.92
N SER A 40 -9.31 4.07 -6.98
CA SER A 40 -10.58 4.38 -7.66
C SER A 40 -11.25 3.15 -8.25
N SER A 41 -10.50 2.27 -8.89
CA SER A 41 -11.08 1.09 -9.54
C SER A 41 -11.81 0.14 -8.56
N PRO A 42 -11.22 -0.31 -7.43
CA PRO A 42 -11.92 -1.13 -6.46
C PRO A 42 -13.05 -0.37 -5.74
N LEU A 43 -12.89 0.93 -5.47
CA LEU A 43 -13.95 1.71 -4.82
C LEU A 43 -15.22 1.82 -5.67
N VAL A 44 -15.09 2.06 -6.98
CA VAL A 44 -16.23 2.06 -7.90
C VAL A 44 -16.95 0.71 -7.87
N LEU A 45 -16.22 -0.40 -7.90
CA LEU A 45 -16.83 -1.74 -7.86
C LEU A 45 -17.51 -2.03 -6.52
N ILE A 46 -16.90 -1.64 -5.39
CA ILE A 46 -17.50 -1.78 -4.05
C ILE A 46 -18.78 -0.91 -3.96
N ALA A 47 -18.70 0.35 -4.38
CA ALA A 47 -19.85 1.26 -4.34
C ALA A 47 -21.01 0.73 -5.21
N THR A 48 -20.71 0.19 -6.39
CA THR A 48 -21.70 -0.44 -7.27
C THR A 48 -22.31 -1.68 -6.61
N ALA A 49 -21.50 -2.56 -6.02
CA ALA A 49 -22.03 -3.74 -5.33
C ALA A 49 -22.95 -3.36 -4.16
N ILE A 50 -22.56 -2.37 -3.36
CA ILE A 50 -23.38 -1.84 -2.26
C ILE A 50 -24.67 -1.24 -2.81
N ALA A 51 -24.62 -0.45 -3.90
CA ALA A 51 -25.79 0.12 -4.53
C ALA A 51 -26.80 -0.96 -4.97
N VAL A 52 -26.32 -2.02 -5.66
CA VAL A 52 -27.13 -3.16 -6.10
C VAL A 52 -27.75 -3.90 -4.91
N ILE A 53 -26.99 -4.11 -3.82
CA ILE A 53 -27.52 -4.75 -2.61
C ILE A 53 -28.61 -3.90 -1.96
N CYS A 54 -28.41 -2.57 -1.87
CA CYS A 54 -29.40 -1.65 -1.28
C CYS A 54 -30.68 -1.53 -2.12
N MET A 55 -30.58 -1.63 -3.44
CA MET A 55 -31.74 -1.62 -4.34
C MET A 55 -32.57 -2.92 -4.26
N GLY A 56 -31.94 -4.04 -3.89
CA GLY A 56 -32.64 -5.33 -3.77
C GLY A 56 -32.81 -6.07 -5.10
N PRO A 57 -33.34 -7.32 -5.05
CA PRO A 57 -33.47 -8.18 -6.23
C PRO A 57 -34.77 -7.90 -7.06
N GLN A 58 -35.68 -7.10 -6.54
CA GLN A 58 -36.99 -6.82 -7.15
C GLN A 58 -37.20 -5.31 -7.31
N GLY A 59 -37.83 -4.90 -8.37
CA GLY A 59 -38.11 -3.51 -8.66
C GLY A 59 -37.84 -3.16 -10.12
N GLU A 60 -38.17 -1.94 -10.49
CA GLU A 60 -37.88 -1.38 -11.81
C GLU A 60 -37.04 -0.11 -11.66
N MET A 61 -36.14 0.08 -12.59
CA MET A 61 -35.35 1.30 -12.69
C MET A 61 -35.29 1.71 -14.16
N LEU A 62 -35.80 2.91 -14.45
CA LEU A 62 -35.94 3.45 -15.81
C LEU A 62 -36.67 2.50 -16.77
N GLY A 63 -37.72 1.79 -16.30
CA GLY A 63 -38.51 0.86 -17.10
C GLY A 63 -37.84 -0.49 -17.41
N LEU A 64 -36.71 -0.82 -16.75
CA LEU A 64 -36.03 -2.11 -16.87
C LEU A 64 -36.16 -2.87 -15.57
N SER A 65 -36.59 -4.14 -15.65
CA SER A 65 -36.69 -5.04 -14.50
C SER A 65 -35.32 -5.37 -13.91
N THR A 66 -35.28 -5.58 -12.61
CA THR A 66 -34.09 -6.08 -11.89
C THR A 66 -34.10 -7.61 -11.89
N GLU A 67 -32.92 -8.20 -11.76
CA GLU A 67 -32.72 -9.65 -11.81
C GLU A 67 -31.97 -10.15 -10.59
N TRP A 68 -32.33 -11.34 -10.09
CA TRP A 68 -31.65 -12.01 -8.98
C TRP A 68 -30.16 -12.26 -9.22
N VAL A 69 -29.74 -12.44 -10.48
CA VAL A 69 -28.34 -12.75 -10.85
C VAL A 69 -27.40 -11.60 -10.41
N SER A 70 -27.76 -10.35 -10.69
CA SER A 70 -26.94 -9.19 -10.31
C SER A 70 -26.85 -9.03 -8.79
N TYR A 71 -27.92 -9.32 -8.08
CA TYR A 71 -27.98 -9.28 -6.63
C TYR A 71 -27.06 -10.35 -6.00
N ILE A 72 -27.11 -11.59 -6.50
CA ILE A 72 -26.23 -12.67 -6.06
C ILE A 72 -24.75 -12.34 -6.36
N LEU A 73 -24.45 -11.79 -7.54
CA LEU A 73 -23.10 -11.36 -7.89
C LEU A 73 -22.58 -10.29 -6.93
N ALA A 74 -23.39 -9.29 -6.58
CA ALA A 74 -23.01 -8.23 -5.65
C ALA A 74 -22.72 -8.79 -4.24
N TRP A 75 -23.56 -9.68 -3.72
CA TRP A 75 -23.35 -10.36 -2.45
C TRP A 75 -22.10 -11.26 -2.48
N SER A 76 -21.87 -11.98 -3.57
CA SER A 76 -20.69 -12.84 -3.74
C SER A 76 -19.40 -12.00 -3.75
N PHE A 77 -19.42 -10.84 -4.42
CA PHE A 77 -18.27 -9.92 -4.43
C PHE A 77 -18.00 -9.34 -3.04
N CYS A 78 -19.02 -8.87 -2.33
CA CYS A 78 -18.85 -8.36 -0.96
C CYS A 78 -18.41 -9.46 0.01
N GLY A 79 -18.96 -10.67 -0.11
CA GLY A 79 -18.54 -11.83 0.66
C GLY A 79 -17.08 -12.19 0.43
N TRP A 80 -16.64 -12.21 -0.82
CA TRP A 80 -15.24 -12.40 -1.19
C TRP A 80 -14.34 -11.33 -0.57
N ALA A 81 -14.72 -10.05 -0.68
CA ALA A 81 -13.97 -8.95 -0.09
C ALA A 81 -13.85 -9.08 1.44
N ALA A 82 -14.94 -9.48 2.12
CA ALA A 82 -14.95 -9.70 3.57
C ALA A 82 -14.05 -10.90 3.98
N ILE A 83 -14.11 -12.02 3.25
CA ILE A 83 -13.26 -13.19 3.51
C ILE A 83 -11.77 -12.82 3.37
N LEU A 84 -11.41 -12.10 2.31
CA LEU A 84 -10.04 -11.62 2.13
C LEU A 84 -9.59 -10.68 3.25
N PHE A 85 -10.48 -9.78 3.67
CA PHE A 85 -10.19 -8.89 4.80
C PHE A 85 -9.89 -9.67 6.08
N LEU A 86 -10.75 -10.62 6.44
CA LEU A 86 -10.56 -11.45 7.63
C LEU A 86 -9.28 -12.28 7.54
N PHE A 87 -8.98 -12.83 6.37
CA PHE A 87 -7.75 -13.60 6.14
C PHE A 87 -6.50 -12.73 6.33
N LEU A 88 -6.47 -11.53 5.76
CA LEU A 88 -5.35 -10.60 5.91
C LEU A 88 -5.22 -10.10 7.35
N ALA A 89 -6.34 -9.79 8.01
CA ALA A 89 -6.35 -9.37 9.40
C ALA A 89 -5.81 -10.47 10.32
N TYR A 90 -6.20 -11.74 10.06
CA TYR A 90 -5.69 -12.90 10.79
C TYR A 90 -4.18 -13.10 10.60
N GLN A 91 -3.69 -13.01 9.35
CA GLN A 91 -2.25 -13.07 9.07
C GLN A 91 -1.47 -11.97 9.79
N GLY A 92 -2.04 -10.74 9.80
CA GLY A 92 -1.48 -9.61 10.51
C GLY A 92 -1.41 -9.80 12.00
N TRP A 93 -2.48 -10.26 12.57
CA TRP A 93 -2.53 -10.59 13.98
C TRP A 93 -1.50 -11.65 14.36
N GLN A 94 -1.38 -12.73 13.58
CA GLN A 94 -0.36 -13.77 13.81
C GLN A 94 1.07 -13.19 13.73
N SER A 95 1.35 -12.29 12.78
CA SER A 95 2.66 -11.67 12.66
C SER A 95 3.00 -10.82 13.87
N VAL A 96 2.03 -10.06 14.41
CA VAL A 96 2.22 -9.25 15.62
C VAL A 96 2.44 -10.15 16.86
N GLN A 97 1.73 -11.28 16.96
CA GLN A 97 1.91 -12.22 18.09
C GLN A 97 3.33 -12.81 18.09
N LYS A 98 3.83 -13.24 16.91
CA LYS A 98 5.21 -13.77 16.79
C LYS A 98 6.27 -12.76 17.24
N ILE A 99 6.05 -11.46 17.01
CA ILE A 99 7.01 -10.42 17.42
C ILE A 99 7.02 -10.24 18.93
N ASN A 100 5.91 -10.48 19.61
CA ASN A 100 5.85 -10.36 21.08
C ASN A 100 6.77 -11.37 21.79
N ASP A 101 7.12 -12.48 21.11
CA ASP A 101 8.01 -13.51 21.65
C ASP A 101 9.50 -13.12 21.53
N TYR A 102 9.83 -12.07 20.78
CA TYR A 102 11.20 -11.61 20.61
C TYR A 102 11.67 -10.75 21.78
N PRO A 103 12.96 -10.87 22.16
CA PRO A 103 13.51 -10.02 23.20
C PRO A 103 13.48 -8.55 22.79
N GLN A 104 13.09 -7.72 23.74
CA GLN A 104 13.01 -6.28 23.57
C GLN A 104 14.28 -5.63 24.10
N ILE A 105 14.91 -4.80 23.27
CA ILE A 105 16.11 -4.03 23.61
C ILE A 105 15.89 -2.56 23.34
N ASN A 106 16.64 -1.70 24.00
CA ASN A 106 16.63 -0.26 23.72
C ASN A 106 17.87 0.12 22.91
N ILE A 107 17.63 0.71 21.73
CA ILE A 107 18.70 1.27 20.88
C ILE A 107 18.40 2.76 20.72
N LYS A 108 19.31 3.64 21.19
CA LYS A 108 19.17 5.10 21.10
C LYS A 108 17.75 5.58 21.54
N ASP A 109 17.32 5.16 22.72
CA ASP A 109 16.01 5.51 23.31
C ASP A 109 14.77 4.98 22.55
N LYS A 110 14.96 4.17 21.51
CA LYS A 110 13.89 3.47 20.79
C LYS A 110 13.80 2.03 21.29
N SER A 111 12.59 1.62 21.63
CA SER A 111 12.29 0.23 21.96
C SER A 111 12.19 -0.60 20.69
N VAL A 112 13.03 -1.63 20.57
CA VAL A 112 13.20 -2.44 19.38
C VAL A 112 13.07 -3.92 19.73
N PHE A 113 12.41 -4.70 18.91
CA PHE A 113 12.35 -6.16 19.02
C PHE A 113 13.49 -6.78 18.23
N LEU A 114 14.30 -7.59 18.90
CA LEU A 114 15.49 -8.19 18.30
C LEU A 114 15.18 -9.56 17.70
N LEU A 115 15.34 -9.65 16.38
CA LEU A 115 15.23 -10.91 15.65
C LEU A 115 16.58 -11.61 15.62
N ASP A 116 16.66 -12.85 16.07
CA ASP A 116 17.88 -13.66 16.00
C ASP A 116 18.12 -14.16 14.55
N ASN A 117 18.65 -13.27 13.71
CA ASN A 117 18.95 -13.52 12.31
C ASN A 117 20.23 -12.77 11.92
N PRO A 118 21.20 -13.42 11.24
CA PRO A 118 22.47 -12.82 10.81
C PRO A 118 22.34 -11.88 9.60
N ILE A 119 21.20 -11.87 8.90
CA ILE A 119 20.93 -11.02 7.72
C ILE A 119 20.64 -9.60 8.18
N LEU A 120 21.04 -8.59 7.39
CA LEU A 120 20.67 -7.20 7.62
C LEU A 120 19.16 -7.00 7.37
N PHE A 121 18.39 -6.88 8.45
CA PHE A 121 16.95 -6.71 8.37
C PHE A 121 16.42 -5.71 9.40
N SER A 122 15.56 -4.81 8.93
CA SER A 122 14.72 -3.95 9.76
C SER A 122 13.31 -3.86 9.15
N ALA A 123 12.29 -3.70 9.96
CA ALA A 123 10.93 -3.46 9.49
C ALA A 123 10.02 -2.91 10.61
N GLN A 124 9.06 -2.08 10.21
CA GLN A 124 7.91 -1.75 11.04
C GLN A 124 6.81 -2.80 10.84
N ILE A 125 6.41 -3.51 11.91
CA ILE A 125 5.41 -4.57 11.84
C ILE A 125 4.27 -4.27 12.82
N GLY A 126 3.05 -4.32 12.33
CA GLY A 126 1.84 -4.04 13.10
C GLY A 126 0.77 -3.40 12.25
N PHE A 127 -0.29 -2.93 12.89
CA PHE A 127 -1.39 -2.26 12.20
C PHE A 127 -1.41 -0.76 12.55
N TRP A 128 -2.05 -0.36 13.64
CA TRP A 128 -2.13 1.04 14.06
C TRP A 128 -0.89 1.51 14.83
N HIS A 129 -0.39 0.65 15.72
CA HIS A 129 0.85 0.86 16.45
C HIS A 129 1.86 -0.18 15.97
N SER A 130 2.71 0.21 15.05
CA SER A 130 3.75 -0.68 14.55
C SER A 130 4.89 -0.80 15.56
N LYS A 131 5.52 -1.97 15.56
CA LYS A 131 6.69 -2.32 16.36
C LYS A 131 7.89 -2.38 15.45
N LEU A 132 8.97 -1.75 15.87
CA LEU A 132 10.24 -1.83 15.15
C LEU A 132 10.91 -3.16 15.46
N VAL A 133 11.15 -3.95 14.43
CA VAL A 133 11.89 -5.20 14.49
C VAL A 133 13.22 -5.01 13.79
N VAL A 134 14.31 -5.43 14.43
CA VAL A 134 15.67 -5.31 13.90
C VAL A 134 16.38 -6.63 14.11
N SER A 135 17.15 -7.08 13.13
CA SER A 135 17.93 -8.30 13.26
C SER A 135 19.21 -8.08 14.05
N LYS A 136 19.73 -9.16 14.65
CA LYS A 136 21.01 -9.20 15.31
C LYS A 136 22.16 -8.83 14.35
N GLY A 137 22.10 -9.40 13.12
CA GLY A 137 23.08 -9.09 12.09
C GLY A 137 23.14 -7.61 11.72
N LEU A 138 22.02 -6.89 11.76
CA LEU A 138 21.99 -5.45 11.50
C LEU A 138 22.71 -4.67 12.62
N VAL A 139 22.47 -5.03 13.87
CA VAL A 139 23.09 -4.36 15.03
C VAL A 139 24.59 -4.64 15.11
N GLU A 140 25.03 -5.85 14.72
CA GLU A 140 26.44 -6.27 14.81
C GLU A 140 27.30 -5.80 13.62
N LYS A 141 26.73 -5.74 12.40
CA LYS A 141 27.48 -5.44 11.19
C LYS A 141 27.52 -3.95 10.83
N LEU A 142 26.50 -3.18 11.19
CA LEU A 142 26.45 -1.76 10.89
C LEU A 142 27.22 -0.93 11.92
N ASN A 143 27.90 0.10 11.43
CA ASN A 143 28.48 1.10 12.33
C ASN A 143 27.34 1.98 12.95
N PRO A 144 27.61 2.74 14.02
CA PRO A 144 26.59 3.54 14.71
C PRO A 144 25.87 4.57 13.83
N GLU A 145 26.53 5.11 12.81
CA GLU A 145 25.98 6.10 11.89
C GLU A 145 25.05 5.44 10.85
N GLN A 146 25.46 4.29 10.29
CA GLN A 146 24.66 3.48 9.40
C GLN A 146 23.42 2.94 10.10
N LEU A 147 23.55 2.47 11.34
CA LEU A 147 22.41 2.03 12.15
C LEU A 147 21.43 3.17 12.37
N ASP A 148 21.93 4.38 12.63
CA ASP A 148 21.09 5.56 12.78
C ASP A 148 20.33 5.92 11.50
N ALA A 149 20.98 5.81 10.35
CA ALA A 149 20.35 6.00 9.06
C ALA A 149 19.18 5.04 8.84
N VAL A 150 19.35 3.75 9.16
CA VAL A 150 18.29 2.74 9.08
C VAL A 150 17.15 3.04 10.07
N LEU A 151 17.48 3.38 11.33
CA LEU A 151 16.48 3.67 12.34
C LEU A 151 15.65 4.91 12.01
N ASN A 152 16.24 5.92 11.35
CA ASN A 152 15.53 7.09 10.86
C ASN A 152 14.63 6.77 9.65
N HIS A 153 15.09 5.91 8.74
CA HIS A 153 14.24 5.42 7.66
C HIS A 153 13.01 4.66 8.20
N GLU A 154 13.19 3.75 9.14
CA GLU A 154 12.07 3.03 9.80
C GLU A 154 11.15 3.97 10.58
N GLN A 155 11.70 5.04 11.15
CA GLN A 155 10.90 6.07 11.84
C GLN A 155 9.96 6.80 10.88
N ALA A 156 10.35 6.98 9.61
CA ALA A 156 9.48 7.54 8.60
C ALA A 156 8.25 6.67 8.35
N HIS A 157 8.41 5.34 8.23
CA HIS A 157 7.29 4.40 8.10
C HIS A 157 6.33 4.46 9.29
N TYR A 158 6.88 4.60 10.51
CA TYR A 158 6.06 4.80 11.71
C TYR A 158 5.30 6.13 11.65
N TYR A 159 5.97 7.22 11.31
CA TYR A 159 5.38 8.56 11.21
C TYR A 159 4.25 8.64 10.19
N TYR A 160 4.43 8.05 9.00
CA TYR A 160 3.43 8.01 7.94
C TYR A 160 2.37 6.92 8.12
N ARG A 161 2.51 6.08 9.15
CA ARG A 161 1.61 4.93 9.41
C ARG A 161 1.49 4.01 8.20
N ASP A 162 2.60 3.69 7.58
CA ASP A 162 2.63 2.93 6.34
C ASP A 162 2.05 1.53 6.50
N THR A 163 2.26 0.86 7.63
CA THR A 163 1.68 -0.46 7.92
C THR A 163 0.15 -0.44 7.87
N PHE A 164 -0.48 0.62 8.40
CA PHE A 164 -1.93 0.80 8.36
C PHE A 164 -2.43 1.05 6.94
N TRP A 165 -1.87 2.05 6.23
CA TRP A 165 -2.34 2.42 4.90
C TRP A 165 -2.10 1.33 3.87
N PHE A 166 -0.94 0.66 3.90
CA PHE A 166 -0.61 -0.42 2.98
C PHE A 166 -1.36 -1.73 3.27
N PHE A 167 -1.88 -1.93 4.48
CA PHE A 167 -2.84 -2.99 4.75
C PHE A 167 -4.13 -2.79 3.93
N TRP A 168 -4.72 -1.58 3.97
CA TRP A 168 -5.93 -1.27 3.22
C TRP A 168 -5.70 -1.30 1.71
N LEU A 169 -4.62 -0.73 1.24
CA LEU A 169 -4.25 -0.78 -0.17
C LEU A 169 -4.03 -2.23 -0.63
N GLY A 170 -3.32 -3.04 0.15
CA GLY A 170 -3.10 -4.46 -0.15
C GLY A 170 -4.41 -5.25 -0.22
N TRP A 171 -5.36 -4.98 0.68
CA TRP A 171 -6.69 -5.55 0.62
C TRP A 171 -7.43 -5.13 -0.65
N LEU A 172 -7.47 -3.82 -0.97
CA LEU A 172 -8.09 -3.30 -2.20
C LEU A 172 -7.49 -3.94 -3.47
N GLY A 173 -6.16 -4.11 -3.52
CA GLY A 173 -5.52 -4.76 -4.66
C GLY A 173 -5.90 -6.25 -4.80
N LYS A 174 -6.08 -6.94 -3.67
CA LYS A 174 -6.41 -8.38 -3.65
C LYS A 174 -7.88 -8.68 -3.96
N ILE A 175 -8.81 -7.77 -3.76
CA ILE A 175 -10.21 -7.98 -4.12
C ILE A 175 -10.46 -7.87 -5.63
N VAL A 176 -9.57 -7.21 -6.37
CA VAL A 176 -9.68 -7.00 -7.83
C VAL A 176 -8.42 -7.46 -8.60
N PRO A 177 -7.96 -8.71 -8.42
CA PRO A 177 -6.73 -9.19 -9.05
C PRO A 177 -6.84 -9.30 -10.58
N PHE A 178 -8.06 -9.33 -11.10
CA PHE A 178 -8.38 -9.44 -12.52
C PHE A 178 -8.25 -8.10 -13.27
N LEU A 179 -8.13 -6.98 -12.57
CA LEU A 179 -7.95 -5.68 -13.23
C LEU A 179 -6.53 -5.54 -13.79
N PRO A 180 -6.37 -4.95 -14.99
CA PRO A 180 -5.05 -4.72 -15.58
C PRO A 180 -4.17 -3.83 -14.69
N ASN A 181 -2.87 -3.93 -14.85
CA ASN A 181 -1.86 -3.08 -14.21
C ASN A 181 -1.90 -3.04 -12.66
N THR A 182 -2.68 -3.91 -12.00
CA THR A 182 -2.77 -3.93 -10.53
C THR A 182 -1.40 -4.17 -9.88
N LYS A 183 -0.60 -5.10 -10.41
CA LYS A 183 0.74 -5.37 -9.91
C LYS A 183 1.71 -4.21 -10.17
N ILE A 184 1.67 -3.62 -11.35
CA ILE A 184 2.54 -2.49 -11.73
C ILE A 184 2.29 -1.30 -10.80
N LEU A 185 1.02 -0.94 -10.56
CA LEU A 185 0.65 0.12 -9.63
C LEU A 185 1.04 -0.19 -8.18
N TRP A 186 0.91 -1.44 -7.78
CA TRP A 186 1.31 -1.87 -6.44
C TRP A 186 2.82 -1.72 -6.25
N ASP A 187 3.63 -2.20 -7.19
CA ASP A 187 5.08 -2.10 -7.16
C ASP A 187 5.52 -0.63 -7.18
N GLU A 188 4.85 0.21 -7.97
CA GLU A 188 5.07 1.65 -8.02
C GLU A 188 4.79 2.31 -6.66
N LEU A 189 3.64 2.02 -6.02
CA LEU A 189 3.29 2.55 -4.70
C LEU A 189 4.29 2.11 -3.62
N LEU A 190 4.79 0.86 -3.68
CA LEU A 190 5.83 0.39 -2.77
C LEU A 190 7.13 1.20 -2.96
N THR A 191 7.53 1.43 -4.20
CA THR A 191 8.74 2.22 -4.52
C THR A 191 8.63 3.65 -4.02
N LEU A 192 7.51 4.31 -4.31
CA LEU A 192 7.26 5.67 -3.90
C LEU A 192 7.15 5.83 -2.37
N ARG A 193 6.64 4.80 -1.66
CA ARG A 193 6.67 4.72 -0.19
C ARG A 193 8.11 4.76 0.34
N GLU A 194 8.99 3.95 -0.27
CA GLU A 194 10.40 3.91 0.13
C GLU A 194 11.11 5.23 -0.17
N ILE A 195 10.91 5.81 -1.37
CA ILE A 195 11.46 7.13 -1.71
C ILE A 195 11.01 8.19 -0.70
N ARG A 196 9.74 8.17 -0.28
CA ARG A 196 9.22 9.09 0.73
C ARG A 196 9.92 8.90 2.08
N ALA A 197 10.15 7.64 2.50
CA ALA A 197 10.85 7.33 3.74
C ALA A 197 12.33 7.76 3.67
N ASP A 198 12.99 7.54 2.54
CA ASP A 198 14.36 7.98 2.28
C ASP A 198 14.47 9.51 2.33
N GLN A 199 13.56 10.23 1.69
CA GLN A 199 13.53 11.71 1.72
C GLN A 199 13.26 12.27 3.12
N TRP A 200 12.51 11.55 3.95
CA TRP A 200 12.29 11.93 5.34
C TRP A 200 13.57 11.69 6.17
N ALA A 201 14.23 10.55 6.01
CA ALA A 201 15.47 10.20 6.70
C ALA A 201 16.63 11.14 6.29
N LYS A 202 16.75 11.52 5.01
CA LYS A 202 17.74 12.46 4.48
C LYS A 202 17.73 13.82 5.20
N LYS A 203 16.64 14.23 5.83
CA LYS A 203 16.58 15.46 6.63
C LYS A 203 17.32 15.36 7.96
N GLN A 204 17.65 14.15 8.41
CA GLN A 204 18.22 13.87 9.73
C GLN A 204 19.62 13.24 9.64
N VAL A 205 19.94 12.58 8.53
CA VAL A 205 21.22 11.93 8.27
C VAL A 205 21.73 12.30 6.88
N ASP A 206 23.02 12.12 6.64
CA ASP A 206 23.60 12.34 5.32
C ASP A 206 22.99 11.39 4.26
N GLY A 207 22.56 11.95 3.13
CA GLY A 207 21.96 11.20 2.03
C GLY A 207 22.91 10.20 1.39
N LEU A 208 24.21 10.48 1.33
CA LEU A 208 25.20 9.57 0.80
C LEU A 208 25.38 8.36 1.72
N LEU A 209 25.49 8.60 3.03
CA LEU A 209 25.55 7.54 4.05
C LEU A 209 24.31 6.64 3.99
N LEU A 210 23.13 7.21 3.82
CA LEU A 210 21.90 6.45 3.67
C LEU A 210 21.92 5.60 2.40
N ALA A 211 22.37 6.14 1.26
CA ALA A 211 22.51 5.39 0.00
C ALA A 211 23.50 4.22 0.12
N GLU A 212 24.66 4.44 0.74
CA GLU A 212 25.65 3.38 1.00
C GLU A 212 25.08 2.29 1.89
N THR A 213 24.36 2.67 2.95
CA THR A 213 23.71 1.72 3.88
C THR A 213 22.65 0.88 3.17
N LEU A 214 21.85 1.49 2.29
CA LEU A 214 20.87 0.78 1.46
C LEU A 214 21.54 -0.25 0.53
N LEU A 215 22.64 0.13 -0.12
CA LEU A 215 23.41 -0.79 -0.95
C LEU A 215 23.95 -1.97 -0.14
N LEU A 216 24.48 -1.71 1.06
CA LEU A 216 24.97 -2.76 1.95
C LEU A 216 23.84 -3.73 2.36
N MET A 217 22.67 -3.21 2.74
CA MET A 217 21.52 -4.04 3.14
C MET A 217 21.00 -4.90 1.98
N VAL A 218 20.98 -4.37 0.75
CA VAL A 218 20.54 -5.13 -0.42
C VAL A 218 21.57 -6.19 -0.79
N SER A 219 22.87 -5.87 -0.76
CA SER A 219 23.95 -6.83 -1.08
C SER A 219 24.00 -8.01 -0.10
N ASP A 220 23.80 -7.77 1.19
CA ASP A 220 23.74 -8.84 2.21
C ASP A 220 22.56 -9.80 1.96
N ARG A 221 21.40 -9.29 1.53
CA ARG A 221 20.22 -10.11 1.18
C ARG A 221 20.47 -11.02 -0.03
N PHE A 222 21.18 -10.54 -1.05
CA PHE A 222 21.52 -11.36 -2.23
C PHE A 222 22.48 -12.49 -1.90
N THR A 223 23.39 -12.27 -0.94
CA THR A 223 24.41 -13.25 -0.54
C THR A 223 23.80 -14.37 0.31
N GLN A 224 22.72 -14.08 1.03
CA GLN A 224 22.07 -15.02 1.94
C GLN A 224 20.63 -15.32 1.44
N GLN A 225 20.48 -16.30 0.56
CA GLN A 225 19.17 -16.79 0.10
C GLN A 225 18.39 -17.38 1.28
N THR A 226 17.60 -16.58 1.97
CA THR A 226 16.73 -17.07 3.05
C THR A 226 15.33 -16.47 2.94
N ASN A 227 14.35 -17.35 3.14
CA ASN A 227 12.93 -17.05 3.18
C ASN A 227 12.63 -16.03 4.30
N CYS A 228 12.57 -14.75 3.97
CA CYS A 228 12.12 -13.74 4.92
C CYS A 228 10.62 -13.89 5.19
N TYR A 229 10.30 -14.27 6.41
CA TYR A 229 8.93 -14.34 6.95
C TYR A 229 8.39 -12.93 7.21
N ALA A 230 7.84 -12.28 6.21
CA ALA A 230 7.12 -11.05 6.49
C ALA A 230 5.90 -10.91 5.58
N ALA A 231 4.78 -11.41 6.04
CA ALA A 231 3.47 -11.24 5.38
C ALA A 231 3.05 -9.76 5.26
N PHE A 232 3.68 -8.85 6.00
CA PHE A 232 3.45 -7.40 5.98
C PHE A 232 4.67 -6.57 5.58
N SER A 233 5.86 -7.15 5.54
CA SER A 233 7.04 -6.49 5.00
C SER A 233 6.98 -6.62 3.48
N CYS A 234 6.27 -5.72 2.82
CA CYS A 234 6.35 -5.57 1.38
C CYS A 234 7.77 -5.10 1.04
N THR A 235 8.67 -6.05 0.82
CA THR A 235 10.02 -5.73 0.36
C THR A 235 9.94 -5.18 -1.05
N THR A 236 10.46 -3.97 -1.23
CA THR A 236 10.56 -3.35 -2.55
C THR A 236 11.38 -4.26 -3.47
N PRO A 237 10.93 -4.55 -4.69
CA PRO A 237 11.71 -5.31 -5.64
C PRO A 237 13.10 -4.70 -5.86
N PRO A 238 14.16 -5.48 -6.03
CA PRO A 238 15.53 -4.97 -6.18
C PRO A 238 15.71 -4.03 -7.39
N ASN A 239 14.82 -4.12 -8.38
CA ASN A 239 14.83 -3.27 -9.57
C ASN A 239 14.61 -1.78 -9.28
N HIS A 240 14.06 -1.42 -8.13
CA HIS A 240 13.77 -0.04 -7.74
C HIS A 240 14.85 0.61 -6.85
N LEU A 241 15.91 -0.14 -6.51
CA LEU A 241 17.00 0.41 -5.69
C LEU A 241 17.70 1.59 -6.37
N ARG A 242 17.94 1.49 -7.68
CA ARG A 242 18.55 2.57 -8.46
C ARG A 242 17.72 3.85 -8.38
N GLU A 243 16.42 3.74 -8.53
CA GLU A 243 15.51 4.89 -8.47
C GLU A 243 15.51 5.56 -7.07
N ARG A 244 15.58 4.76 -6.00
CA ARG A 244 15.72 5.26 -4.63
C ARG A 244 17.02 6.04 -4.45
N ILE A 245 18.14 5.49 -4.95
CA ILE A 245 19.46 6.14 -4.88
C ILE A 245 19.45 7.43 -5.71
N ASP A 246 18.94 7.41 -6.93
CA ASP A 246 18.83 8.60 -7.78
C ASP A 246 17.99 9.68 -7.10
N ALA A 247 16.88 9.31 -6.47
CA ALA A 247 16.04 10.24 -5.71
C ALA A 247 16.72 10.78 -4.43
N LEU A 248 17.57 9.98 -3.76
CA LEU A 248 18.35 10.42 -2.61
C LEU A 248 19.43 11.44 -3.00
N LEU A 249 20.08 11.25 -4.15
CA LEU A 249 21.17 12.09 -4.62
C LEU A 249 20.66 13.35 -5.34
N ALA A 250 19.39 13.37 -5.76
CA ALA A 250 18.77 14.53 -6.37
C ALA A 250 18.64 15.70 -5.37
N GLU A 251 18.71 16.93 -5.88
CA GLU A 251 18.41 18.11 -5.09
C GLU A 251 16.94 18.14 -4.67
N PRO A 252 16.61 18.66 -3.47
CA PRO A 252 15.25 18.72 -3.00
C PRO A 252 14.42 19.67 -3.88
N ASP A 253 13.36 19.13 -4.47
CA ASP A 253 12.43 19.86 -5.33
C ASP A 253 11.42 20.62 -4.43
N PHE A 254 11.70 21.90 -4.14
CA PHE A 254 10.89 22.74 -3.25
C PHE A 254 9.62 23.31 -3.90
N SER A 255 9.34 23.00 -5.17
CA SER A 255 8.43 23.81 -5.99
C SER A 255 6.96 23.40 -5.98
N MET A 256 6.53 22.33 -5.30
CA MET A 256 5.14 21.87 -5.41
C MET A 256 4.32 22.04 -4.14
N GLN A 257 3.54 23.12 -4.13
CA GLN A 257 2.41 23.30 -3.22
C GLN A 257 1.28 22.34 -3.64
N ARG A 258 1.00 21.36 -2.80
CA ARG A 258 0.05 20.26 -3.03
C ARG A 258 -1.39 20.76 -3.07
N ASN A 259 -2.05 20.69 -4.21
CA ASN A 259 -3.49 20.93 -4.29
C ASN A 259 -4.27 19.63 -3.93
N ASN A 260 -4.55 19.45 -2.63
CA ASN A 260 -5.27 18.28 -2.12
C ASN A 260 -6.75 18.27 -2.51
N PHE A 261 -7.31 19.40 -2.93
CA PHE A 261 -8.75 19.52 -3.21
C PHE A 261 -9.18 18.65 -4.38
N CYS A 262 -8.46 18.68 -5.49
CA CYS A 262 -8.77 17.83 -6.65
C CYS A 262 -8.68 16.33 -6.31
N PHE A 263 -7.70 15.93 -5.48
CA PHE A 263 -7.55 14.55 -5.04
C PHE A 263 -8.80 14.03 -4.30
N TRP A 264 -9.34 14.82 -3.36
CA TRP A 264 -10.53 14.42 -2.61
C TRP A 264 -11.79 14.39 -3.47
N ILE A 265 -11.93 15.31 -4.44
CA ILE A 265 -13.06 15.28 -5.41
C ILE A 265 -13.03 13.98 -6.21
N TRP A 266 -11.86 13.58 -6.71
CA TRP A 266 -11.71 12.32 -7.44
C TRP A 266 -12.10 11.10 -6.61
N ILE A 267 -11.72 11.06 -5.33
CA ILE A 267 -12.13 9.97 -4.43
C ILE A 267 -13.66 9.98 -4.23
N LEU A 268 -14.26 11.14 -4.03
CA LEU A 268 -15.72 11.27 -3.83
C LEU A 268 -16.50 10.82 -5.07
N LEU A 269 -16.01 11.10 -6.28
CA LEU A 269 -16.64 10.68 -7.52
C LEU A 269 -16.77 9.15 -7.65
N ASN A 270 -15.92 8.36 -6.98
CA ASN A 270 -16.05 6.90 -6.98
C ASN A 270 -17.31 6.38 -6.26
N PHE A 271 -17.95 7.21 -5.44
CA PHE A 271 -19.21 6.88 -4.78
C PHE A 271 -20.45 7.28 -5.59
N CYS A 272 -20.28 7.82 -6.79
CA CYS A 272 -21.36 8.17 -7.71
C CYS A 272 -22.36 7.01 -7.96
N PRO A 273 -21.95 5.71 -8.02
CA PRO A 273 -22.90 4.61 -8.15
C PRO A 273 -23.94 4.53 -7.03
N LEU A 274 -23.64 5.04 -5.82
CA LEU A 274 -24.62 5.07 -4.72
C LEU A 274 -25.80 6.01 -4.99
N ILE A 275 -25.65 7.01 -5.86
CA ILE A 275 -26.73 7.93 -6.24
C ILE A 275 -27.82 7.17 -6.98
N THR A 276 -27.51 6.05 -7.66
CA THR A 276 -28.50 5.25 -8.39
C THR A 276 -29.58 4.66 -7.49
N ILE A 277 -29.30 4.50 -6.17
CA ILE A 277 -30.29 4.03 -5.19
C ILE A 277 -31.51 4.95 -5.15
N LEU A 278 -31.32 6.26 -5.36
CA LEU A 278 -32.42 7.26 -5.35
C LEU A 278 -33.40 7.12 -6.52
N PHE A 279 -33.00 6.43 -7.58
CA PHE A 279 -33.80 6.24 -8.80
C PHE A 279 -34.45 4.85 -8.90
N HIS A 280 -34.27 4.03 -7.87
CA HIS A 280 -34.89 2.70 -7.77
C HIS A 280 -36.26 2.80 -7.12
N GLN A 281 -37.29 2.22 -7.78
CA GLN A 281 -38.69 2.18 -7.30
C GLN A 281 -39.19 0.74 -7.22
#